data_cd844727ec663c4159e5b35c7b29429c
#
_entry.id   cd844727ec663c4159e5b35c7b29429c
#
_cell.length_a   1.000
_cell.length_b   1.000
_cell.length_c   1.000
_cell.angle_alpha   90.00
_cell.angle_beta   90.00
_cell.angle_gamma   90.00
#
_symmetry.space_group_name_H-M   'P 1'
#
loop_
_entity.id
_entity.type
_entity.pdbx_description
1 polymer ?
#
loop_
_entity_poly.entity_id
_entity_poly.type
_entity_poly.pdbx_seq_one_letter_code
_entity_poly.pdbx_strand_id
1 'polypeptide(L)'
;VVEQLDEAACLELLSTGRIGRLIYNSRYGPVALPSEYKMHDGSIVFRTYRVTFTEEDLRTGIAQAEYQVVVEVDQVDPEAHEGWVVLVRGTAHHVDTEAERASISNVGLASWVEAEPEHFIRVVPISIAGQRLRSA
;
A
#
# COMPACT_ATOMS: atom_id res chain seq x y z
N VAL A 1 24.99 10.33 2.85
CA VAL A 1 24.30 10.72 4.09
C VAL A 1 22.91 10.09 4.12
N VAL A 2 22.60 9.44 5.22
CA VAL A 2 21.29 8.84 5.46
C VAL A 2 20.59 9.63 6.56
N GLU A 3 19.41 10.16 6.24
CA GLU A 3 18.60 10.93 7.18
C GLU A 3 17.37 10.10 7.56
N GLN A 4 17.13 9.95 8.87
CA GLN A 4 15.90 9.33 9.34
C GLN A 4 14.78 10.35 9.27
N LEU A 5 13.63 9.93 8.73
CA LEU A 5 12.46 10.79 8.60
C LEU A 5 11.50 10.54 9.75
N ASP A 6 10.88 11.60 10.25
CA ASP A 6 9.82 11.46 11.24
C ASP A 6 8.52 11.02 10.57
N GLU A 7 7.52 10.69 11.37
CA GLU A 7 6.25 10.21 10.86
C GLU A 7 5.55 11.23 9.97
N ALA A 8 5.59 12.50 10.35
CA ALA A 8 4.95 13.57 9.56
C ALA A 8 5.57 13.68 8.16
N ALA A 9 6.90 13.62 8.07
CA ALA A 9 7.60 13.64 6.78
C ALA A 9 7.27 12.41 5.95
N CYS A 10 7.18 11.24 6.58
CA CYS A 10 6.78 10.01 5.88
C CYS A 10 5.37 10.11 5.32
N LEU A 11 4.42 10.61 6.09
CA LEU A 11 3.04 10.78 5.64
C LEU A 11 2.94 11.75 4.47
N GLU A 12 3.72 12.82 4.50
CA GLU A 12 3.77 13.78 3.39
C GLU A 12 4.29 13.11 2.12
N LEU A 13 5.35 12.31 2.21
CA LEU A 13 5.90 11.60 1.06
C LEU A 13 4.92 10.55 0.54
N LEU A 14 4.24 9.83 1.42
CA LEU A 14 3.22 8.86 1.02
C LEU A 14 2.09 9.52 0.23
N SER A 15 1.68 10.73 0.60
CA SER A 15 0.60 11.43 -0.10
C SER A 15 1.01 11.91 -1.50
N THR A 16 2.30 12.04 -1.78
CA THR A 16 2.79 12.42 -3.11
C THR A 16 3.01 11.23 -4.03
N GLY A 17 3.11 10.03 -3.47
CA GLY A 17 3.34 8.82 -4.24
C GLY A 17 2.07 8.31 -4.92
N ARG A 18 2.26 7.48 -5.93
CA ARG A 18 1.15 6.84 -6.65
C ARG A 18 1.24 5.33 -6.65
N ILE A 19 2.45 4.80 -6.70
CA ILE A 19 2.71 3.37 -6.77
C ILE A 19 3.45 2.96 -5.51
N GLY A 20 2.92 1.98 -4.82
CA GLY A 20 3.59 1.34 -3.70
C GLY A 20 3.72 -0.15 -3.95
N ARG A 21 4.53 -0.80 -3.17
CA ARG A 21 4.65 -2.25 -3.19
C ARG A 21 4.02 -2.82 -1.95
N LEU A 22 3.04 -3.70 -2.15
CA LEU A 22 2.43 -4.46 -1.08
C LEU A 22 3.24 -5.73 -0.89
N ILE A 23 3.80 -5.89 0.31
CA ILE A 23 4.70 -6.99 0.65
C ILE A 23 4.01 -7.83 1.72
N TYR A 24 3.85 -9.12 1.43
CA TYR A 24 3.17 -10.03 2.33
C TYR A 24 3.67 -11.45 2.14
N ASN A 25 3.32 -12.33 3.07
CA ASN A 25 3.60 -13.76 2.96
C ASN A 25 2.41 -14.45 2.32
N SER A 26 2.63 -15.01 1.14
CA SER A 26 1.66 -15.89 0.50
C SER A 26 1.90 -17.33 0.97
N ARG A 27 1.00 -18.23 0.57
CA ARG A 27 1.21 -19.67 0.81
C ARG A 27 2.47 -20.22 0.12
N TYR A 28 3.02 -19.48 -0.82
CA TYR A 28 4.24 -19.88 -1.55
C TYR A 28 5.48 -19.09 -1.14
N GLY A 29 5.37 -18.26 -0.11
CA GLY A 29 6.47 -17.46 0.40
C GLY A 29 6.22 -15.96 0.26
N PRO A 30 7.23 -15.14 0.57
CA PRO A 30 7.09 -13.68 0.49
C PRO A 30 6.85 -13.20 -0.93
N VAL A 31 5.97 -12.21 -1.06
CA VAL A 31 5.60 -11.61 -2.34
C VAL A 31 5.68 -10.10 -2.21
N ALA A 32 6.15 -9.43 -3.25
CA ALA A 32 6.14 -7.98 -3.37
C ALA A 32 5.49 -7.61 -4.70
N LEU A 33 4.35 -6.92 -4.64
CA LEU A 33 3.59 -6.54 -5.84
C LEU A 33 3.40 -5.04 -5.91
N PRO A 34 3.72 -4.41 -7.04
CA PRO A 34 3.43 -3.00 -7.23
C PRO A 34 1.93 -2.78 -7.46
N SER A 35 1.42 -1.71 -6.88
CA SER A 35 0.03 -1.34 -7.07
C SER A 35 -0.15 0.15 -6.85
N GLU A 36 -1.10 0.73 -7.57
CA GLU A 36 -1.51 2.09 -7.31
C GLU A 36 -2.25 2.15 -5.97
N TYR A 37 -1.99 3.20 -5.21
CA TYR A 37 -2.61 3.38 -3.91
C TYR A 37 -3.09 4.80 -3.71
N LYS A 38 -3.94 4.99 -2.73
CA LYS A 38 -4.36 6.29 -2.22
C LYS A 38 -4.41 6.25 -0.70
N MET A 39 -4.09 7.39 -0.10
CA MET A 39 -4.32 7.58 1.33
C MET A 39 -5.79 7.95 1.55
N HIS A 40 -6.40 7.33 2.55
CA HIS A 40 -7.79 7.59 2.91
C HIS A 40 -7.99 7.36 4.41
N ASP A 41 -8.39 8.41 5.12
CA ASP A 41 -8.63 8.36 6.58
C ASP A 41 -7.49 7.70 7.37
N GLY A 42 -6.25 8.09 7.05
CA GLY A 42 -5.08 7.55 7.72
C GLY A 42 -4.70 6.13 7.32
N SER A 43 -5.39 5.54 6.36
CA SER A 43 -5.11 4.21 5.83
C SER A 43 -4.58 4.29 4.40
N ILE A 44 -3.96 3.20 3.96
CA ILE A 44 -3.52 3.05 2.57
C ILE A 44 -4.51 2.12 1.88
N VAL A 45 -5.09 2.59 0.78
CA VAL A 45 -6.08 1.82 0.03
C VAL A 45 -5.50 1.42 -1.32
N PHE A 46 -5.58 0.14 -1.62
CA PHE A 46 -5.21 -0.44 -2.92
C PHE A 46 -6.46 -0.98 -3.60
N ARG A 47 -6.50 -0.83 -4.92
CA ARG A 47 -7.47 -1.54 -5.74
C ARG A 47 -6.87 -2.86 -6.17
N THR A 48 -7.59 -3.95 -5.98
CA THR A 48 -7.15 -5.28 -6.37
C THR A 48 -8.02 -5.86 -7.48
N TYR A 49 -7.51 -6.88 -8.15
CA TYR A 49 -8.17 -7.54 -9.26
C TYR A 49 -8.15 -9.03 -9.06
N ARG A 50 -9.17 -9.72 -9.55
CA ARG A 50 -9.26 -11.18 -9.44
C ARG A 50 -8.11 -11.91 -10.11
N VAL A 51 -7.52 -11.28 -11.13
CA VAL A 51 -6.40 -11.86 -11.87
C VAL A 51 -5.06 -11.68 -11.16
N THR A 52 -5.03 -10.91 -10.06
CA THR A 52 -3.81 -10.74 -9.28
C THR A 52 -3.76 -11.73 -8.11
N PHE A 53 -2.56 -12.10 -7.75
CA PHE A 53 -2.36 -13.02 -6.62
C PHE A 53 -2.80 -12.42 -5.29
N THR A 54 -2.70 -11.10 -5.14
CA THR A 54 -2.93 -10.42 -3.87
C THR A 54 -4.31 -10.68 -3.29
N GLU A 55 -5.36 -10.54 -4.10
CA GLU A 55 -6.71 -10.75 -3.60
C GLU A 55 -6.93 -12.17 -3.11
N GLU A 56 -6.50 -13.14 -3.90
CA GLU A 56 -6.69 -14.54 -3.56
C GLU A 56 -5.85 -14.96 -2.35
N ASP A 57 -4.59 -14.50 -2.30
CA ASP A 57 -3.67 -14.81 -1.20
C ASP A 57 -4.15 -14.22 0.13
N LEU A 58 -4.78 -13.06 0.10
CA LEU A 58 -5.29 -12.40 1.30
C LEU A 58 -6.76 -12.74 1.58
N ARG A 59 -7.36 -13.60 0.77
CA ARG A 59 -8.76 -14.02 0.97
C ARG A 59 -8.83 -15.08 2.04
N THR A 60 -9.79 -14.94 2.96
CA THR A 60 -10.14 -15.97 3.91
C THR A 60 -11.66 -16.20 3.88
N GLY A 61 -12.13 -17.30 4.46
CA GLY A 61 -13.54 -17.52 4.67
C GLY A 61 -14.12 -16.75 5.86
N ILE A 62 -13.30 -15.94 6.54
CA ILE A 62 -13.71 -15.16 7.71
C ILE A 62 -13.78 -13.70 7.32
N ALA A 63 -14.95 -13.09 7.45
CA ALA A 63 -15.14 -11.67 7.20
C ALA A 63 -14.28 -10.86 8.17
N GLN A 64 -13.74 -9.75 7.69
CA GLN A 64 -12.88 -8.83 8.48
C GLN A 64 -11.56 -9.45 8.93
N ALA A 65 -11.13 -10.54 8.32
CA ALA A 65 -9.83 -11.12 8.63
C ALA A 65 -8.71 -10.14 8.28
N GLU A 66 -7.70 -10.10 9.14
CA GLU A 66 -6.57 -9.20 9.01
C GLU A 66 -5.27 -9.97 8.75
N TYR A 67 -4.41 -9.35 7.95
CA TYR A 67 -3.10 -9.90 7.59
C TYR A 67 -2.03 -8.88 7.87
N GLN A 68 -0.89 -9.31 8.36
CA GLN A 68 0.26 -8.44 8.52
C GLN A 68 0.94 -8.25 7.18
N VAL A 69 1.14 -6.99 6.82
CA VAL A 69 1.76 -6.61 5.54
C VAL A 69 2.72 -5.47 5.76
N VAL A 70 3.55 -5.23 4.73
CA VAL A 70 4.38 -4.04 4.63
C VAL A 70 4.02 -3.35 3.32
N VAL A 71 3.88 -2.04 3.36
CA VAL A 71 3.79 -1.23 2.15
C VAL A 71 5.09 -0.46 2.03
N GLU A 72 5.76 -0.60 0.90
CA GLU A 72 6.99 0.13 0.59
C GLU A 72 6.68 1.13 -0.52
N VAL A 73 7.07 2.39 -0.29
CA VAL A 73 6.96 3.43 -1.30
C VAL A 73 8.31 4.12 -1.38
N ASP A 74 8.81 4.33 -2.58
CA ASP A 74 10.11 4.96 -2.75
C ASP A 74 10.16 5.85 -3.99
N GLN A 75 11.18 6.66 -4.03
CA GLN A 75 11.59 7.38 -5.21
C GLN A 75 13.10 7.49 -5.15
N VAL A 76 13.80 6.90 -6.13
CA VAL A 76 15.26 6.84 -6.14
C VAL A 76 15.77 7.35 -7.47
N ASP A 77 16.73 8.27 -7.41
CA ASP A 77 17.49 8.75 -8.55
C ASP A 77 18.89 8.15 -8.49
N PRO A 78 19.18 7.11 -9.27
CA PRO A 78 20.47 6.44 -9.20
C PRO A 78 21.61 7.28 -9.72
N GLU A 79 21.35 8.27 -10.58
CA GLU A 79 22.39 9.14 -11.11
C GLU A 79 22.79 10.20 -10.10
N ALA A 80 21.83 10.78 -9.41
CA ALA A 80 22.08 11.76 -8.37
C ALA A 80 22.51 11.10 -7.06
N HIS A 81 22.36 9.81 -6.91
CA HIS A 81 22.57 9.06 -5.66
C HIS A 81 21.71 9.63 -4.53
N GLU A 82 20.48 9.96 -4.85
CA GLU A 82 19.51 10.53 -3.93
C GLU A 82 18.19 9.78 -4.00
N GLY A 83 17.46 9.82 -2.92
CA GLY A 83 16.15 9.24 -2.90
C GLY A 83 15.57 9.13 -1.50
N TRP A 84 14.39 8.55 -1.43
CA TRP A 84 13.76 8.29 -0.15
C TRP A 84 12.99 6.97 -0.23
N VAL A 85 12.79 6.38 0.92
CA VAL A 85 11.97 5.19 1.09
C VAL A 85 11.13 5.33 2.34
N VAL A 86 9.88 4.92 2.25
CA VAL A 86 8.96 4.83 3.39
C VAL A 86 8.45 3.40 3.48
N LEU A 87 8.52 2.84 4.69
CA LEU A 87 7.97 1.53 4.99
C LEU A 87 6.83 1.68 5.99
N VAL A 88 5.68 1.15 5.63
CA VAL A 88 4.51 1.11 6.51
C VAL A 88 4.24 -0.34 6.87
N ARG A 89 4.37 -0.67 8.14
CA ARG A 89 3.93 -1.96 8.66
C ARG A 89 2.52 -1.82 9.18
N GLY A 90 1.65 -2.71 8.79
CA GLY A 90 0.26 -2.61 9.17
C GLY A 90 -0.50 -3.90 8.97
N THR A 91 -1.80 -3.81 9.14
CA THR A 91 -2.72 -4.92 8.88
C THR A 91 -3.56 -4.60 7.66
N ALA A 92 -3.69 -5.58 6.79
CA ALA A 92 -4.52 -5.47 5.59
C ALA A 92 -5.79 -6.28 5.78
N HIS A 93 -6.89 -5.73 5.29
CA HIS A 93 -8.15 -6.47 5.22
C HIS A 93 -8.91 -6.07 3.96
N HIS A 94 -9.78 -6.95 3.52
CA HIS A 94 -10.67 -6.66 2.41
C HIS A 94 -11.74 -5.67 2.85
N VAL A 95 -12.12 -4.79 1.94
CA VAL A 95 -13.22 -3.87 2.14
C VAL A 95 -14.51 -4.62 1.80
N ASP A 96 -15.16 -5.17 2.82
CA ASP A 96 -16.29 -6.09 2.65
C ASP A 96 -17.65 -5.44 2.88
N THR A 97 -17.72 -4.35 3.68
CA THR A 97 -18.99 -3.69 3.95
C THR A 97 -19.33 -2.71 2.84
N GLU A 98 -20.61 -2.58 2.55
CA GLU A 98 -21.09 -1.63 1.54
C GLU A 98 -20.77 -0.20 1.94
N ALA A 99 -20.92 0.15 3.21
CA ALA A 99 -20.63 1.50 3.72
C ALA A 99 -19.15 1.86 3.54
N GLU A 100 -18.23 0.95 3.86
CA GLU A 100 -16.81 1.17 3.69
C GLU A 100 -16.45 1.26 2.20
N ARG A 101 -17.03 0.39 1.38
CA ARG A 101 -16.81 0.42 -0.07
C ARG A 101 -17.28 1.73 -0.68
N ALA A 102 -18.44 2.24 -0.27
CA ALA A 102 -18.94 3.52 -0.74
C ALA A 102 -18.04 4.69 -0.36
N SER A 103 -17.47 4.65 0.85
CA SER A 103 -16.50 5.65 1.30
C SER A 103 -15.22 5.63 0.46
N ILE A 104 -14.75 4.46 0.08
CA ILE A 104 -13.49 4.28 -0.62
C ILE A 104 -13.61 4.46 -2.13
N SER A 105 -14.76 4.15 -2.74
CA SER A 105 -14.91 4.20 -4.20
C SER A 105 -14.65 5.60 -4.78
N ASN A 106 -14.73 6.64 -3.97
CA ASN A 106 -14.48 8.02 -4.39
C ASN A 106 -13.02 8.47 -4.26
N VAL A 107 -12.10 7.62 -3.82
CA VAL A 107 -10.70 8.04 -3.64
C VAL A 107 -9.94 8.21 -4.94
N GLY A 108 -10.51 7.78 -6.06
CA GLY A 108 -9.94 8.04 -7.38
C GLY A 108 -8.95 6.98 -7.88
N LEU A 109 -9.03 5.76 -7.37
CA LEU A 109 -8.26 4.64 -7.90
C LEU A 109 -8.92 4.10 -9.16
N ALA A 110 -8.29 4.33 -10.30
CA ALA A 110 -8.82 3.87 -11.59
C ALA A 110 -8.67 2.36 -11.74
N SER A 111 -9.57 1.76 -12.52
CA SER A 111 -9.45 0.36 -12.88
C SER A 111 -8.47 0.22 -14.05
N TRP A 112 -7.50 -0.68 -13.90
CA TRP A 112 -6.57 -1.04 -14.98
C TRP A 112 -7.09 -2.23 -15.80
N VAL A 113 -8.12 -2.89 -15.29
CA VAL A 113 -8.76 -4.02 -15.97
C VAL A 113 -10.21 -3.66 -16.23
N GLU A 114 -10.58 -3.60 -17.50
CA GLU A 114 -11.93 -3.21 -17.91
C GLU A 114 -12.96 -4.24 -17.41
N ALA A 115 -14.13 -3.74 -16.99
CA ALA A 115 -15.25 -4.55 -16.50
C ALA A 115 -14.94 -5.39 -15.25
N GLU A 116 -13.81 -5.17 -14.60
CA GLU A 116 -13.49 -5.87 -13.35
C GLU A 116 -14.28 -5.25 -12.20
N PRO A 117 -14.94 -6.02 -11.34
CA PRO A 117 -15.59 -5.49 -10.15
C PRO A 117 -14.62 -4.75 -9.24
N GLU A 118 -15.13 -3.76 -8.52
CA GLU A 118 -14.32 -3.02 -7.56
C GLU A 118 -14.02 -3.89 -6.34
N HIS A 119 -12.74 -4.18 -6.13
CA HIS A 119 -12.22 -4.84 -4.94
C HIS A 119 -11.12 -3.98 -4.34
N PHE A 120 -11.20 -3.73 -3.06
CA PHE A 120 -10.23 -2.91 -2.37
C PHE A 120 -9.64 -3.65 -1.19
N ILE A 121 -8.37 -3.37 -0.92
CA ILE A 121 -7.68 -3.75 0.30
C ILE A 121 -7.31 -2.48 1.02
N ARG A 122 -7.59 -2.44 2.31
CA ARG A 122 -7.22 -1.33 3.17
C ARG A 122 -6.13 -1.79 4.12
N VAL A 123 -5.05 -1.01 4.18
CA VAL A 123 -3.95 -1.23 5.12
C VAL A 123 -4.02 -0.18 6.20
N VAL A 124 -4.20 -0.64 7.44
CA VAL A 124 -4.19 0.23 8.63
C VAL A 124 -2.79 0.22 9.21
N PRO A 125 -2.09 1.37 9.20
CA PRO A 125 -0.71 1.44 9.69
C PRO A 125 -0.60 1.13 11.18
N ILE A 126 0.43 0.35 11.53
CA ILE A 126 0.86 0.12 12.91
C ILE A 126 2.13 0.92 13.17
N SER A 127 3.05 0.95 12.21
CA SER A 127 4.27 1.74 12.31
C SER A 127 4.65 2.29 10.95
N ILE A 128 5.23 3.46 10.95
CA ILE A 128 5.69 4.16 9.75
C ILE A 128 7.13 4.58 9.99
N ALA A 129 8.02 4.22 9.07
CA ALA A 129 9.43 4.60 9.13
C ALA A 129 9.89 5.00 7.74
N GLY A 130 10.84 5.90 7.68
CA GLY A 130 11.37 6.33 6.39
C GLY A 130 12.79 6.86 6.51
N GLN A 131 13.46 6.90 5.37
CA GLN A 131 14.82 7.39 5.26
C GLN A 131 14.95 8.18 3.97
N ARG A 132 15.79 9.19 4.03
CA ARG A 132 16.23 9.94 2.86
C ARG A 132 17.72 9.77 2.68
N LEU A 133 18.11 9.46 1.45
CA LEU A 133 19.52 9.35 1.04
C LEU A 133 19.87 10.60 0.25
N ARG A 134 20.98 11.21 0.60
CA ARG A 134 21.49 12.38 -0.11
C ARG A 134 22.96 12.19 -0.44
N SER A 135 23.36 12.75 -1.58
CA SER A 135 24.78 12.83 -1.93
C SER A 135 25.55 13.62 -0.88
N ALA A 136 26.77 13.23 -0.67
CA ALA A 136 27.66 13.92 0.24
C ALA A 136 28.00 15.33 -0.26
#